data_7dee04af8b4b5b99efa650032e1830e1
#
_entry.id   7dee04af8b4b5b99efa650032e1830e1
#
_cell.length_a   1.000
_cell.length_b   1.000
_cell.length_c   1.000
_cell.angle_alpha   90.00
_cell.angle_beta   90.00
_cell.angle_gamma   90.00
#
_symmetry.space_group_name_H-M   'P 1'
#
loop_
_entity.id
_entity.type
_entity.pdbx_description
1 polymer ?
#
loop_
_entity_poly.entity_id
_entity_poly.type
_entity_poly.pdbx_seq_one_letter_code
_entity_poly.pdbx_strand_id
1 'polypeptide(L)'
;MDKRKYLVIVDPSHEEHLALERIIDIVRQERKWDLEFHLLIGFESPDKTEPDAPTEVIRSVKDIEELLAPLDELNMEYTAEFFWTRDWRKSITDAADRYGCDTIMICETSAEHKAGITDSKWDLVRQAKSDVVIVDEGTRAPIEVILAAVNTQAKDAGHIALNEKIIERGLFLSEYFGADFHVVNAYKDSEDFPDRALIGRMSGLPREKIHRDMGKPEDVIAGISEKINADMVILGISTKKGLAATFSSHTTEKVMEKINIDVVALN
;
A
#
# COMPACT_ATOMS: atom_id res chain seq x y z
N MET A 1 7.54 21.06 -3.71
CA MET A 1 6.80 19.86 -3.32
C MET A 1 7.30 19.48 -1.95
N ASP A 2 6.41 19.18 -1.01
CA ASP A 2 6.85 18.80 0.32
C ASP A 2 7.54 17.44 0.26
N LYS A 3 8.62 17.29 1.04
CA LYS A 3 9.39 16.04 1.18
C LYS A 3 8.47 14.94 1.70
N ARG A 4 8.34 13.83 0.97
CA ARG A 4 7.53 12.69 1.40
C ARG A 4 8.35 11.74 2.25
N LYS A 5 7.78 11.33 3.39
CA LYS A 5 8.45 10.46 4.35
C LYS A 5 7.82 9.07 4.36
N TYR A 6 8.67 8.08 4.18
CA TYR A 6 8.30 6.68 4.18
C TYR A 6 8.85 5.94 5.39
N LEU A 7 8.00 5.20 6.09
CA LEU A 7 8.41 4.21 7.07
C LEU A 7 8.44 2.85 6.37
N VAL A 8 9.63 2.26 6.24
CA VAL A 8 9.82 0.97 5.58
C VAL A 8 10.05 -0.10 6.65
N ILE A 9 9.19 -1.11 6.65
CA ILE A 9 9.25 -2.19 7.64
C ILE A 9 10.11 -3.32 7.07
N VAL A 10 11.13 -3.70 7.84
CA VAL A 10 12.05 -4.78 7.51
C VAL A 10 11.99 -5.83 8.61
N ASP A 11 11.49 -7.01 8.28
CA ASP A 11 11.53 -8.17 9.18
C ASP A 11 12.82 -8.96 8.91
N PRO A 12 13.77 -8.95 9.84
CA PRO A 12 15.05 -9.63 9.65
C PRO A 12 14.97 -11.16 9.73
N SER A 13 13.79 -11.72 10.05
CA SER A 13 13.56 -13.18 10.04
C SER A 13 13.35 -13.75 8.63
N HIS A 14 13.07 -12.89 7.65
CA HIS A 14 12.92 -13.29 6.25
C HIS A 14 14.23 -13.13 5.47
N GLU A 15 14.40 -13.93 4.43
CA GLU A 15 15.53 -13.80 3.50
C GLU A 15 15.31 -12.68 2.49
N GLU A 16 14.06 -12.47 2.09
CA GLU A 16 13.65 -11.45 1.13
C GLU A 16 13.02 -10.24 1.84
N HIS A 17 13.38 -9.06 1.41
CA HIS A 17 12.94 -7.78 2.01
C HIS A 17 12.24 -6.92 0.98
N LEU A 18 11.09 -7.40 0.48
CA LEU A 18 10.37 -6.81 -0.67
C LEU A 18 10.08 -5.32 -0.52
N ALA A 19 9.71 -4.85 0.68
CA ALA A 19 9.47 -3.42 0.92
C ALA A 19 10.75 -2.59 0.74
N LEU A 20 11.89 -3.09 1.21
CA LEU A 20 13.20 -2.45 1.04
C LEU A 20 13.64 -2.51 -0.42
N GLU A 21 13.51 -3.65 -1.08
CA GLU A 21 13.83 -3.82 -2.49
C GLU A 21 13.00 -2.89 -3.37
N ARG A 22 11.72 -2.72 -3.06
CA ARG A 22 10.84 -1.77 -3.76
C ARG A 22 11.35 -0.33 -3.63
N ILE A 23 11.83 0.08 -2.47
CA ILE A 23 12.42 1.41 -2.27
C ILE A 23 13.70 1.57 -3.08
N ILE A 24 14.56 0.56 -3.09
CA ILE A 24 15.79 0.55 -3.89
C ILE A 24 15.46 0.71 -5.37
N ASP A 25 14.48 -0.01 -5.88
CA ASP A 25 14.03 0.09 -7.28
C ASP A 25 13.44 1.47 -7.60
N ILE A 26 12.68 2.04 -6.67
CA ILE A 26 12.15 3.40 -6.77
C ILE A 26 13.30 4.40 -6.95
N VAL A 27 14.31 4.32 -6.11
CA VAL A 27 15.43 5.27 -6.13
C VAL A 27 16.31 5.08 -7.37
N ARG A 28 16.53 3.85 -7.82
CA ARG A 28 17.29 3.53 -9.05
C ARG A 28 16.69 4.16 -10.31
N GLN A 29 15.42 4.51 -10.30
CA GLN A 29 14.79 5.18 -11.45
C GLN A 29 15.20 6.64 -11.64
N GLU A 30 16.14 7.16 -10.83
CA GLU A 30 16.76 8.49 -10.92
C GLU A 30 15.77 9.68 -11.03
N ARG A 31 14.55 9.50 -10.60
CA ARG A 31 13.56 10.56 -10.65
C ARG A 31 13.73 11.49 -9.44
N LYS A 32 13.74 12.78 -9.71
CA LYS A 32 13.98 13.86 -8.72
C LYS A 32 12.78 14.04 -7.79
N TRP A 33 12.61 13.14 -6.86
CA TRP A 33 11.64 13.32 -5.77
C TRP A 33 12.40 13.50 -4.46
N ASP A 34 11.96 14.43 -3.66
CA ASP A 34 12.48 14.64 -2.31
C ASP A 34 11.83 13.59 -1.38
N LEU A 35 12.45 12.42 -1.28
CA LEU A 35 12.00 11.30 -0.46
C LEU A 35 12.90 11.15 0.76
N GLU A 36 12.30 10.89 1.90
CA GLU A 36 12.99 10.56 3.14
C GLU A 36 12.53 9.17 3.60
N PHE A 37 13.49 8.32 3.91
CA PHE A 37 13.21 6.95 4.33
C PHE A 37 13.62 6.72 5.76
N HIS A 38 12.69 6.12 6.52
CA HIS A 38 12.95 5.64 7.85
C HIS A 38 12.76 4.13 7.86
N LEU A 39 13.82 3.38 8.16
CA LEU A 39 13.79 1.92 8.21
C LEU A 39 13.48 1.48 9.64
N LEU A 40 12.43 0.70 9.81
CA LEU A 40 12.08 0.09 11.09
C LEU A 40 12.40 -1.40 10.99
N ILE A 41 13.53 -1.80 11.59
CA ILE A 41 14.06 -3.16 11.49
C ILE A 41 13.75 -3.91 12.76
N GLY A 42 12.99 -4.97 12.67
CA GLY A 42 12.62 -5.75 13.85
C GLY A 42 11.49 -6.72 13.59
N PHE A 43 11.09 -7.40 14.64
CA PHE A 43 10.06 -8.44 14.55
C PHE A 43 9.26 -8.55 15.84
N GLU A 44 8.09 -9.19 15.72
CA GLU A 44 7.24 -9.51 16.85
C GLU A 44 7.76 -10.73 17.59
N SER A 45 7.92 -10.64 18.91
CA SER A 45 8.19 -11.81 19.74
C SER A 45 6.89 -12.56 20.03
N PRO A 46 6.76 -13.80 19.57
CA PRO A 46 5.55 -14.59 19.81
C PRO A 46 5.40 -15.02 21.27
N ASP A 47 6.47 -15.02 22.05
CA ASP A 47 6.43 -15.54 23.43
C ASP A 47 6.19 -14.41 24.46
N LYS A 48 5.13 -14.60 25.27
CA LYS A 48 4.74 -13.64 26.30
C LYS A 48 5.59 -13.75 27.59
N THR A 49 6.43 -14.74 27.69
CA THR A 49 7.08 -15.12 28.97
C THR A 49 8.57 -14.84 29.04
N GLU A 50 9.30 -14.73 27.94
CA GLU A 50 10.74 -14.44 27.97
C GLU A 50 11.18 -13.37 26.95
N PRO A 51 12.13 -12.52 27.35
CA PRO A 51 12.63 -11.44 26.49
C PRO A 51 13.75 -11.87 25.52
N ASP A 52 14.09 -13.15 25.47
CA ASP A 52 15.18 -13.62 24.62
C ASP A 52 14.73 -13.76 23.17
N ALA A 53 15.37 -12.98 22.30
CA ALA A 53 15.25 -13.17 20.88
C ALA A 53 15.57 -14.62 20.52
N PRO A 54 14.78 -15.27 19.67
CA PRO A 54 15.20 -16.53 19.09
C PRO A 54 16.60 -16.33 18.48
N THR A 55 17.56 -17.11 18.92
CA THR A 55 18.97 -17.00 18.48
C THR A 55 19.14 -17.13 16.96
N GLU A 56 18.14 -17.72 16.30
CA GLU A 56 18.07 -17.88 14.84
C GLU A 56 17.69 -16.58 14.10
N VAL A 57 17.20 -15.59 14.81
CA VAL A 57 16.69 -14.31 14.24
C VAL A 57 17.64 -13.15 14.49
N ILE A 58 18.61 -13.30 15.41
CA ILE A 58 19.65 -12.28 15.64
C ILE A 58 20.65 -12.35 14.50
N ARG A 59 20.48 -11.47 13.53
CA ARG A 59 21.49 -11.24 12.50
C ARG A 59 22.69 -10.53 13.11
N SER A 60 23.86 -10.89 12.61
CA SER A 60 25.08 -10.18 12.98
C SER A 60 25.05 -8.73 12.48
N VAL A 61 25.89 -7.87 13.05
CA VAL A 61 26.09 -6.50 12.53
C VAL A 61 26.43 -6.53 11.04
N LYS A 62 27.20 -7.53 10.61
CA LYS A 62 27.58 -7.71 9.21
C LYS A 62 26.35 -7.96 8.30
N ASP A 63 25.41 -8.78 8.73
CA ASP A 63 24.19 -9.05 7.94
C ASP A 63 23.34 -7.79 7.78
N ILE A 64 23.32 -6.94 8.81
CA ILE A 64 22.64 -5.63 8.74
C ILE A 64 23.38 -4.67 7.81
N GLU A 65 24.70 -4.63 7.86
CA GLU A 65 25.51 -3.83 6.93
C GLU A 65 25.31 -4.31 5.49
N GLU A 66 25.26 -5.61 5.24
CA GLU A 66 24.98 -6.18 3.91
C GLU A 66 23.55 -5.82 3.45
N LEU A 67 22.56 -5.84 4.34
CA LEU A 67 21.17 -5.45 4.05
C LEU A 67 21.05 -3.98 3.65
N LEU A 68 21.81 -3.09 4.28
CA LEU A 68 21.75 -1.64 4.07
C LEU A 68 22.71 -1.16 2.95
N ALA A 69 23.71 -1.97 2.59
CA ALA A 69 24.71 -1.59 1.58
C ALA A 69 24.14 -1.04 0.27
N PRO A 70 23.04 -1.58 -0.32
CA PRO A 70 22.47 -1.01 -1.53
C PRO A 70 21.97 0.44 -1.37
N LEU A 71 21.52 0.83 -0.18
CA LEU A 71 21.08 2.20 0.11
C LEU A 71 22.28 3.15 0.17
N ASP A 72 23.38 2.70 0.80
CA ASP A 72 24.63 3.45 0.89
C ASP A 72 25.26 3.64 -0.51
N GLU A 73 25.26 2.59 -1.34
CA GLU A 73 25.76 2.64 -2.72
C GLU A 73 24.98 3.65 -3.59
N LEU A 74 23.69 3.81 -3.34
CA LEU A 74 22.83 4.78 -4.01
C LEU A 74 22.92 6.19 -3.39
N ASN A 75 23.75 6.39 -2.35
CA ASN A 75 23.86 7.63 -1.58
C ASN A 75 22.49 8.12 -1.06
N MET A 76 21.63 7.20 -0.64
CA MET A 76 20.34 7.55 -0.06
C MET A 76 20.50 8.12 1.35
N GLU A 77 19.75 9.19 1.63
CA GLU A 77 19.55 9.62 3.01
C GLU A 77 18.46 8.76 3.66
N TYR A 78 18.82 8.01 4.68
CA TYR A 78 17.89 7.23 5.46
C TYR A 78 18.27 7.25 6.95
N THR A 79 17.30 6.92 7.79
CA THR A 79 17.52 6.60 9.20
C THR A 79 17.07 5.18 9.45
N ALA A 80 17.69 4.50 10.40
CA ALA A 80 17.30 3.13 10.75
C ALA A 80 17.13 2.99 12.27
N GLU A 81 16.05 2.35 12.68
CA GLU A 81 15.75 2.03 14.07
C GLU A 81 15.50 0.53 14.20
N PHE A 82 16.08 -0.07 15.25
CA PHE A 82 15.84 -1.46 15.59
C PHE A 82 14.78 -1.54 16.67
N PHE A 83 13.84 -2.46 16.52
CA PHE A 83 12.82 -2.68 17.53
C PHE A 83 12.60 -4.17 17.81
N TRP A 84 12.19 -4.42 19.02
CA TRP A 84 11.72 -5.71 19.50
C TRP A 84 10.44 -5.48 20.26
N THR A 85 9.36 -6.10 19.89
CA THR A 85 8.07 -5.79 20.46
C THR A 85 7.15 -7.00 20.57
N ARG A 86 6.17 -6.91 21.47
CA ARG A 86 5.03 -7.83 21.55
C ARG A 86 3.82 -7.33 20.77
N ASP A 87 3.85 -6.08 20.34
CA ASP A 87 2.80 -5.44 19.56
C ASP A 87 3.46 -4.65 18.44
N TRP A 88 3.78 -5.35 17.35
CA TRP A 88 4.46 -4.78 16.21
C TRP A 88 3.63 -3.68 15.53
N ARG A 89 2.29 -3.83 15.51
CA ARG A 89 1.38 -2.82 14.91
C ARG A 89 1.50 -1.49 15.61
N LYS A 90 1.44 -1.52 16.95
CA LYS A 90 1.60 -0.32 17.75
C LYS A 90 2.99 0.30 17.58
N SER A 91 4.02 -0.51 17.52
CA SER A 91 5.39 -0.03 17.29
C SER A 91 5.52 0.66 15.93
N ILE A 92 4.91 0.12 14.88
CA ILE A 92 4.89 0.71 13.54
C ILE A 92 4.11 2.03 13.53
N THR A 93 2.90 2.06 14.07
CA THR A 93 2.10 3.29 14.10
C THR A 93 2.74 4.39 14.96
N ASP A 94 3.32 4.03 16.11
CA ASP A 94 4.04 4.96 16.97
C ASP A 94 5.32 5.50 16.27
N ALA A 95 6.02 4.67 15.50
CA ALA A 95 7.17 5.12 14.71
C ALA A 95 6.74 6.06 13.58
N ALA A 96 5.69 5.71 12.84
CA ALA A 96 5.15 6.55 11.78
C ALA A 96 4.74 7.93 12.31
N ASP A 97 4.05 7.98 13.45
CA ASP A 97 3.66 9.23 14.11
C ASP A 97 4.89 10.02 14.60
N ARG A 98 5.90 9.34 15.18
CA ARG A 98 7.14 9.97 15.73
C ARG A 98 7.98 10.64 14.66
N TYR A 99 8.13 9.99 13.51
CA TYR A 99 8.93 10.50 12.40
C TYR A 99 8.10 11.33 11.40
N GLY A 100 6.79 11.41 11.58
CA GLY A 100 5.88 12.13 10.70
C GLY A 100 5.85 11.51 9.31
N CYS A 101 5.80 10.18 9.23
CA CYS A 101 5.79 9.47 7.97
C CYS A 101 4.41 9.54 7.30
N ASP A 102 4.39 9.90 6.03
CA ASP A 102 3.16 9.98 5.22
C ASP A 102 2.68 8.59 4.76
N THR A 103 3.63 7.66 4.64
CA THR A 103 3.39 6.33 4.09
C THR A 103 4.15 5.27 4.88
N ILE A 104 3.48 4.18 5.20
CA ILE A 104 4.06 2.97 5.78
C ILE A 104 4.16 1.93 4.66
N MET A 105 5.32 1.31 4.49
CA MET A 105 5.53 0.21 3.52
C MET A 105 5.78 -1.08 4.27
N ILE A 106 4.94 -2.07 4.01
CA ILE A 106 5.06 -3.44 4.52
C ILE A 106 5.11 -4.41 3.34
N CYS A 107 5.60 -5.62 3.56
CA CYS A 107 5.56 -6.68 2.55
C CYS A 107 4.51 -7.73 2.88
N GLU A 108 4.09 -8.45 1.84
CA GLU A 108 3.29 -9.67 1.93
C GLU A 108 3.94 -10.76 1.10
N THR A 109 4.18 -11.91 1.72
CA THR A 109 4.77 -13.06 1.03
C THR A 109 3.68 -13.97 0.47
N SER A 110 4.01 -14.78 -0.55
CA SER A 110 3.07 -15.76 -1.15
C SER A 110 2.52 -16.76 -0.11
N ALA A 111 3.27 -17.08 0.93
CA ALA A 111 2.80 -17.96 2.00
C ALA A 111 1.73 -17.26 2.85
N GLU A 112 1.91 -15.99 3.17
CA GLU A 112 0.96 -15.17 3.89
C GLU A 112 -0.29 -14.91 3.05
N HIS A 113 -0.11 -14.62 1.76
CA HIS A 113 -1.23 -14.40 0.84
C HIS A 113 -2.16 -15.62 0.76
N LYS A 114 -1.60 -16.85 0.68
CA LYS A 114 -2.40 -18.10 0.69
C LYS A 114 -3.16 -18.32 1.99
N ALA A 115 -2.68 -17.78 3.08
CA ALA A 115 -3.35 -17.83 4.39
C ALA A 115 -4.41 -16.71 4.56
N GLY A 116 -4.50 -15.77 3.60
CA GLY A 116 -5.20 -14.50 3.72
C GLY A 116 -4.36 -13.47 4.47
N ILE A 117 -4.63 -12.18 4.23
CA ILE A 117 -3.99 -11.11 5.01
C ILE A 117 -4.27 -11.37 6.48
N THR A 118 -3.21 -11.46 7.29
CA THR A 118 -3.37 -11.72 8.72
C THR A 118 -4.18 -10.60 9.36
N ASP A 119 -5.04 -10.94 10.33
CA ASP A 119 -5.83 -9.96 11.09
C ASP A 119 -4.96 -8.80 11.59
N SER A 120 -3.69 -9.08 11.88
CA SER A 120 -2.75 -8.09 12.37
C SER A 120 -2.30 -7.07 11.31
N LYS A 121 -2.03 -7.47 10.06
CA LYS A 121 -1.73 -6.54 8.96
C LYS A 121 -2.94 -5.70 8.61
N TRP A 122 -4.12 -6.33 8.63
CA TRP A 122 -5.38 -5.65 8.37
C TRP A 122 -5.70 -4.60 9.44
N ASP A 123 -5.43 -4.92 10.70
CA ASP A 123 -5.57 -3.97 11.79
C ASP A 123 -4.60 -2.80 11.66
N LEU A 124 -3.36 -3.02 11.19
CA LEU A 124 -2.43 -1.93 10.89
C LEU A 124 -3.00 -1.00 9.82
N VAL A 125 -3.47 -1.57 8.70
CA VAL A 125 -4.05 -0.80 7.58
C VAL A 125 -5.25 0.05 8.05
N ARG A 126 -6.09 -0.48 8.94
CA ARG A 126 -7.26 0.23 9.48
C ARG A 126 -6.93 1.29 10.53
N GLN A 127 -5.85 1.13 11.28
CA GLN A 127 -5.51 2.00 12.42
C GLN A 127 -4.48 3.05 12.08
N ALA A 128 -3.70 2.85 11.02
CA ALA A 128 -2.71 3.81 10.58
C ALA A 128 -3.38 5.13 10.17
N LYS A 129 -2.76 6.24 10.53
CA LYS A 129 -3.12 7.58 10.02
C LYS A 129 -2.44 7.85 8.67
N SER A 130 -1.28 7.22 8.47
CA SER A 130 -0.51 7.24 7.25
C SER A 130 -1.15 6.34 6.19
N ASP A 131 -0.90 6.61 4.93
CA ASP A 131 -1.22 5.66 3.87
C ASP A 131 -0.37 4.39 4.05
N VAL A 132 -0.90 3.23 3.66
CA VAL A 132 -0.19 1.96 3.78
C VAL A 132 0.03 1.37 2.39
N VAL A 133 1.27 1.09 2.05
CA VAL A 133 1.64 0.34 0.86
C VAL A 133 1.98 -1.09 1.27
N ILE A 134 1.27 -2.04 0.69
CA ILE A 134 1.55 -3.46 0.83
C ILE A 134 2.22 -3.91 -0.45
N VAL A 135 3.49 -4.26 -0.34
CA VAL A 135 4.29 -4.77 -1.45
C VAL A 135 4.10 -6.27 -1.55
N ASP A 136 3.62 -6.72 -2.69
CA ASP A 136 3.37 -8.13 -2.98
C ASP A 136 4.54 -8.76 -3.74
N GLU A 137 4.83 -10.01 -3.43
CA GLU A 137 5.87 -10.81 -4.10
C GLU A 137 5.57 -11.04 -5.60
N GLY A 138 4.29 -11.03 -5.97
CA GLY A 138 3.84 -11.18 -7.36
C GLY A 138 4.16 -9.97 -8.23
N THR A 139 4.31 -8.78 -7.65
CA THR A 139 4.63 -7.56 -8.39
C THR A 139 6.12 -7.41 -8.57
N ARG A 140 6.54 -7.28 -9.81
CA ARG A 140 7.94 -7.01 -10.16
C ARG A 140 8.08 -5.59 -10.72
N ALA A 141 9.18 -4.92 -10.39
CA ALA A 141 9.53 -3.65 -11.04
C ALA A 141 9.88 -3.89 -12.52
N PRO A 142 9.58 -2.96 -13.44
CA PRO A 142 8.95 -1.66 -13.17
C PRO A 142 7.42 -1.75 -12.99
N ILE A 143 6.83 -0.76 -12.30
CA ILE A 143 5.39 -0.56 -12.24
C ILE A 143 4.96 0.12 -13.56
N GLU A 144 4.20 -0.58 -14.38
CA GLU A 144 3.79 -0.11 -15.70
C GLU A 144 2.29 0.27 -15.77
N VAL A 145 1.44 -0.36 -14.97
CA VAL A 145 0.00 -0.13 -14.97
C VAL A 145 -0.55 0.02 -13.55
N ILE A 146 -1.23 1.14 -13.31
CA ILE A 146 -1.83 1.47 -12.01
C ILE A 146 -3.35 1.56 -12.16
N LEU A 147 -4.10 0.87 -11.29
CA LEU A 147 -5.55 0.90 -11.22
C LEU A 147 -6.02 1.58 -9.93
N ALA A 148 -6.78 2.65 -10.02
CA ALA A 148 -7.40 3.30 -8.87
C ALA A 148 -8.89 2.94 -8.77
N ALA A 149 -9.34 2.48 -7.60
CA ALA A 149 -10.73 2.13 -7.38
C ALA A 149 -11.47 3.25 -6.64
N VAL A 150 -12.48 3.83 -7.29
CA VAL A 150 -13.31 4.91 -6.74
C VAL A 150 -14.77 4.47 -6.56
N ASN A 151 -15.48 5.18 -5.70
CA ASN A 151 -16.93 5.03 -5.52
C ASN A 151 -17.62 6.39 -5.67
N THR A 152 -18.04 6.73 -6.88
CA THR A 152 -18.68 8.01 -7.20
C THR A 152 -20.17 8.04 -6.90
N GLN A 153 -20.77 6.93 -6.49
CA GLN A 153 -22.14 6.84 -6.04
C GLN A 153 -22.33 7.36 -4.61
N ALA A 154 -21.30 7.22 -3.78
CA ALA A 154 -21.30 7.79 -2.43
C ALA A 154 -21.24 9.33 -2.51
N LYS A 155 -22.22 9.99 -1.85
CA LYS A 155 -22.41 11.46 -1.94
C LYS A 155 -22.02 12.21 -0.68
N ASP A 156 -21.60 11.52 0.35
CA ASP A 156 -21.11 12.18 1.56
C ASP A 156 -19.70 12.76 1.35
N ALA A 157 -19.42 13.84 2.06
CA ALA A 157 -18.19 14.60 1.89
C ALA A 157 -16.92 13.77 2.14
N GLY A 158 -16.99 12.77 3.03
CA GLY A 158 -15.83 11.89 3.32
C GLY A 158 -15.46 11.01 2.14
N HIS A 159 -16.46 10.40 1.48
CA HIS A 159 -16.21 9.57 0.30
C HIS A 159 -15.79 10.41 -0.92
N ILE A 160 -16.34 11.63 -1.07
CA ILE A 160 -15.90 12.54 -2.14
C ILE A 160 -14.42 12.88 -1.96
N ALA A 161 -14.03 13.30 -0.77
CA ALA A 161 -12.63 13.63 -0.46
C ALA A 161 -11.70 12.40 -0.64
N LEU A 162 -12.17 11.19 -0.26
CA LEU A 162 -11.40 9.98 -0.45
C LEU A 162 -11.22 9.64 -1.94
N ASN A 163 -12.25 9.78 -2.76
CA ASN A 163 -12.15 9.61 -4.22
C ASN A 163 -11.14 10.59 -4.83
N GLU A 164 -11.17 11.86 -4.41
CA GLU A 164 -10.21 12.87 -4.85
C GLU A 164 -8.79 12.48 -4.46
N LYS A 165 -8.58 12.07 -3.21
CA LYS A 165 -7.27 11.58 -2.71
C LYS A 165 -6.77 10.36 -3.50
N ILE A 166 -7.66 9.39 -3.82
CA ILE A 166 -7.32 8.20 -4.60
C ILE A 166 -6.84 8.60 -6.00
N ILE A 167 -7.57 9.47 -6.69
CA ILE A 167 -7.22 9.93 -8.03
C ILE A 167 -5.92 10.74 -8.01
N GLU A 168 -5.77 11.68 -7.08
CA GLU A 168 -4.55 12.47 -6.92
C GLU A 168 -3.33 11.57 -6.69
N ARG A 169 -3.47 10.56 -5.82
CA ARG A 169 -2.40 9.59 -5.57
C ARG A 169 -2.08 8.77 -6.83
N GLY A 170 -3.10 8.34 -7.58
CA GLY A 170 -2.92 7.61 -8.82
C GLY A 170 -2.20 8.43 -9.91
N LEU A 171 -2.59 9.68 -10.09
CA LEU A 171 -1.91 10.60 -11.02
C LEU A 171 -0.45 10.83 -10.61
N PHE A 172 -0.21 11.06 -9.31
CA PHE A 172 1.13 11.22 -8.77
C PHE A 172 2.01 9.99 -9.04
N LEU A 173 1.54 8.79 -8.70
CA LEU A 173 2.30 7.56 -8.88
C LEU A 173 2.48 7.21 -10.35
N SER A 174 1.49 7.47 -11.21
CA SER A 174 1.61 7.25 -12.64
C SER A 174 2.64 8.17 -13.30
N GLU A 175 2.70 9.44 -12.90
CA GLU A 175 3.75 10.35 -13.34
C GLU A 175 5.11 9.91 -12.80
N TYR A 176 5.15 9.48 -11.54
CA TYR A 176 6.36 9.03 -10.89
C TYR A 176 6.97 7.79 -11.58
N PHE A 177 6.19 6.75 -11.80
CA PHE A 177 6.64 5.52 -12.44
C PHE A 177 6.67 5.60 -13.98
N GLY A 178 6.01 6.60 -14.58
CA GLY A 178 5.74 6.64 -16.01
C GLY A 178 4.73 5.58 -16.42
N ALA A 179 3.87 5.19 -15.49
CA ALA A 179 2.92 4.12 -15.62
C ALA A 179 1.62 4.55 -16.30
N ASP A 180 0.95 3.63 -16.93
CA ASP A 180 -0.37 3.82 -17.47
C ASP A 180 -1.42 3.82 -16.35
N PHE A 181 -2.22 4.91 -16.27
CA PHE A 181 -3.17 5.11 -15.18
C PHE A 181 -4.59 4.81 -15.61
N HIS A 182 -5.26 3.94 -14.86
CA HIS A 182 -6.65 3.55 -15.05
C HIS A 182 -7.48 3.78 -13.79
N VAL A 183 -8.78 3.99 -13.98
CA VAL A 183 -9.74 4.13 -12.87
C VAL A 183 -10.86 3.12 -13.05
N VAL A 184 -11.27 2.46 -11.96
CA VAL A 184 -12.41 1.56 -11.92
C VAL A 184 -13.45 2.04 -10.91
N ASN A 185 -14.74 1.94 -11.29
CA ASN A 185 -15.87 2.15 -10.41
C ASN A 185 -16.88 1.01 -10.57
N ALA A 186 -16.96 0.17 -9.55
CA ALA A 186 -17.98 -0.87 -9.47
C ALA A 186 -19.34 -0.28 -9.11
N TYR A 187 -20.43 -0.86 -9.61
CA TYR A 187 -21.78 -0.47 -9.26
C TYR A 187 -22.69 -1.69 -9.10
N LYS A 188 -23.73 -1.56 -8.26
CA LYS A 188 -24.56 -2.69 -7.86
C LYS A 188 -25.64 -3.02 -8.89
N ASP A 189 -26.29 -2.02 -9.40
CA ASP A 189 -27.42 -2.15 -10.34
C ASP A 189 -27.49 -0.93 -11.27
N SER A 190 -28.45 -0.94 -12.19
CA SER A 190 -28.61 0.12 -13.20
C SER A 190 -29.00 1.48 -12.64
N GLU A 191 -29.58 1.53 -11.42
CA GLU A 191 -29.95 2.79 -10.77
C GLU A 191 -28.72 3.49 -10.18
N ASP A 192 -27.70 2.71 -9.80
CA ASP A 192 -26.42 3.16 -9.27
C ASP A 192 -25.34 3.39 -10.35
N PHE A 193 -25.75 3.53 -11.62
CA PHE A 193 -24.80 3.65 -12.72
C PHE A 193 -23.88 4.88 -12.59
N PRO A 194 -22.55 4.69 -12.51
CA PRO A 194 -21.62 5.78 -12.23
C PRO A 194 -21.48 6.77 -13.40
N ASP A 195 -21.41 8.07 -13.08
CA ASP A 195 -21.16 9.11 -14.07
C ASP A 195 -19.69 9.08 -14.55
N ARG A 196 -19.47 8.52 -15.74
CA ARG A 196 -18.14 8.50 -16.37
C ARG A 196 -17.58 9.89 -16.62
N ALA A 197 -18.44 10.87 -16.92
CA ALA A 197 -17.99 12.24 -17.15
C ALA A 197 -17.47 12.88 -15.87
N LEU A 198 -18.05 12.56 -14.71
CA LEU A 198 -17.53 12.96 -13.42
C LEU A 198 -16.13 12.38 -13.19
N ILE A 199 -15.95 11.07 -13.36
CA ILE A 199 -14.64 10.41 -13.20
C ILE A 199 -13.62 11.01 -14.18
N GLY A 200 -13.99 11.23 -15.44
CA GLY A 200 -13.14 11.87 -16.43
C GLY A 200 -12.73 13.32 -16.07
N ARG A 201 -13.63 14.10 -15.49
CA ARG A 201 -13.29 15.45 -14.99
C ARG A 201 -12.33 15.41 -13.80
N MET A 202 -12.51 14.44 -12.89
CA MET A 202 -11.66 14.29 -11.70
C MET A 202 -10.26 13.81 -12.07
N SER A 203 -10.15 12.87 -13.01
CA SER A 203 -8.88 12.19 -13.33
C SER A 203 -8.17 12.76 -14.57
N GLY A 204 -8.86 13.50 -15.42
CA GLY A 204 -8.33 13.91 -16.73
C GLY A 204 -8.18 12.75 -17.73
N LEU A 205 -8.62 11.55 -17.38
CA LEU A 205 -8.41 10.35 -18.20
C LEU A 205 -9.37 10.27 -19.38
N PRO A 206 -8.90 9.71 -20.50
CA PRO A 206 -9.76 9.39 -21.63
C PRO A 206 -10.70 8.21 -21.31
N ARG A 207 -11.74 8.07 -22.09
CA ARG A 207 -12.85 7.15 -21.82
C ARG A 207 -12.43 5.67 -21.69
N GLU A 208 -11.47 5.25 -22.46
CA GLU A 208 -10.94 3.88 -22.50
C GLU A 208 -10.20 3.46 -21.23
N LYS A 209 -9.72 4.42 -20.43
CA LYS A 209 -9.05 4.20 -19.15
C LYS A 209 -9.99 4.28 -17.94
N ILE A 210 -11.28 4.49 -18.17
CA ILE A 210 -12.30 4.56 -17.13
C ILE A 210 -13.22 3.33 -17.25
N HIS A 211 -13.02 2.39 -16.36
CA HIS A 211 -13.75 1.13 -16.28
C HIS A 211 -14.96 1.27 -15.36
N ARG A 212 -16.10 0.69 -15.76
CA ARG A 212 -17.32 0.69 -14.97
C ARG A 212 -18.03 -0.63 -15.23
N ASP A 213 -18.04 -1.49 -14.23
CA ASP A 213 -18.67 -2.79 -14.33
C ASP A 213 -19.67 -3.03 -13.18
N MET A 214 -20.75 -3.75 -13.50
CA MET A 214 -21.76 -4.14 -12.53
C MET A 214 -21.31 -5.39 -11.78
N GLY A 215 -21.37 -5.33 -10.47
CA GLY A 215 -21.01 -6.47 -9.62
C GLY A 215 -20.56 -6.05 -8.23
N LYS A 216 -20.11 -7.04 -7.47
CA LYS A 216 -19.48 -6.75 -6.19
C LYS A 216 -18.14 -6.04 -6.43
N PRO A 217 -17.83 -4.99 -5.67
CA PRO A 217 -16.60 -4.22 -5.87
C PRO A 217 -15.34 -5.09 -5.90
N GLU A 218 -15.24 -6.07 -4.99
CA GLU A 218 -14.09 -6.98 -4.91
C GLU A 218 -13.90 -7.82 -6.19
N ASP A 219 -15.00 -8.25 -6.82
CA ASP A 219 -14.95 -9.04 -8.06
C ASP A 219 -14.62 -8.16 -9.27
N VAL A 220 -15.21 -6.97 -9.32
CA VAL A 220 -15.01 -6.02 -10.42
C VAL A 220 -13.57 -5.50 -10.41
N ILE A 221 -13.05 -5.09 -9.24
CA ILE A 221 -11.69 -4.55 -9.13
C ILE A 221 -10.67 -5.63 -9.49
N ALA A 222 -10.79 -6.85 -8.95
CA ALA A 222 -9.89 -7.96 -9.28
C ALA A 222 -9.96 -8.32 -10.77
N GLY A 223 -11.16 -8.43 -11.35
CA GLY A 223 -11.33 -8.75 -12.78
C GLY A 223 -10.79 -7.67 -13.71
N ILE A 224 -10.92 -6.38 -13.36
CA ILE A 224 -10.33 -5.31 -14.16
C ILE A 224 -8.82 -5.27 -13.99
N SER A 225 -8.27 -5.46 -12.77
CA SER A 225 -6.82 -5.49 -12.55
C SER A 225 -6.15 -6.60 -13.38
N GLU A 226 -6.74 -7.79 -13.41
CA GLU A 226 -6.27 -8.89 -14.25
C GLU A 226 -6.36 -8.56 -15.75
N LYS A 227 -7.50 -8.01 -16.19
CA LYS A 227 -7.76 -7.67 -17.60
C LYS A 227 -6.76 -6.68 -18.18
N ILE A 228 -6.32 -5.69 -17.39
CA ILE A 228 -5.37 -4.67 -17.83
C ILE A 228 -3.93 -4.99 -17.44
N ASN A 229 -3.68 -6.14 -16.80
CA ASN A 229 -2.41 -6.50 -16.18
C ASN A 229 -1.88 -5.40 -15.27
N ALA A 230 -2.70 -4.96 -14.30
CA ALA A 230 -2.27 -3.96 -13.34
C ALA A 230 -1.16 -4.50 -12.43
N ASP A 231 -0.16 -3.68 -12.17
CA ASP A 231 0.92 -3.96 -11.23
C ASP A 231 0.63 -3.40 -9.84
N MET A 232 -0.27 -2.42 -9.76
CA MET A 232 -0.62 -1.76 -8.51
C MET A 232 -2.10 -1.37 -8.50
N VAL A 233 -2.75 -1.59 -7.35
CA VAL A 233 -4.12 -1.12 -7.09
C VAL A 233 -4.12 -0.08 -5.96
N ILE A 234 -4.83 1.04 -6.17
CA ILE A 234 -5.04 2.07 -5.14
C ILE A 234 -6.47 1.96 -4.63
N LEU A 235 -6.61 1.79 -3.32
CA LEU A 235 -7.87 1.61 -2.61
C LEU A 235 -8.02 2.65 -1.50
N GLY A 236 -9.24 3.11 -1.26
CA GLY A 236 -9.56 3.91 -0.09
C GLY A 236 -10.06 3.07 1.07
N ILE A 237 -9.68 3.41 2.29
CA ILE A 237 -10.16 2.78 3.52
C ILE A 237 -11.14 3.72 4.20
N SER A 238 -12.40 3.34 4.24
CA SER A 238 -13.39 4.09 5.00
C SER A 238 -13.45 3.59 6.43
N THR A 239 -12.93 4.37 7.37
CA THR A 239 -12.98 4.08 8.81
C THR A 239 -14.28 4.51 9.48
N LYS A 240 -15.15 5.27 8.79
CA LYS A 240 -16.41 5.76 9.35
C LYS A 240 -17.46 4.66 9.44
N LYS A 241 -17.86 4.32 10.64
CA LYS A 241 -19.05 3.51 10.94
C LYS A 241 -20.31 4.28 10.51
N GLY A 242 -20.85 4.01 9.33
CA GLY A 242 -22.08 4.64 8.83
C GLY A 242 -22.77 3.77 7.79
N LEU A 243 -24.13 3.90 7.69
CA LEU A 243 -25.06 3.06 6.95
C LEU A 243 -24.90 3.02 5.42
N ALA A 244 -23.86 3.64 4.84
CA ALA A 244 -23.66 3.72 3.39
C ALA A 244 -22.24 3.37 2.95
N ALA A 245 -21.55 2.49 3.64
CA ALA A 245 -20.18 2.09 3.29
C ALA A 245 -20.19 1.13 2.10
N THR A 246 -20.16 1.67 0.88
CA THR A 246 -20.02 0.88 -0.36
C THR A 246 -18.57 0.41 -0.56
N PHE A 247 -17.59 1.08 0.03
CA PHE A 247 -16.26 0.56 0.32
C PHE A 247 -16.10 0.52 1.84
N SER A 248 -16.61 -0.51 2.47
CA SER A 248 -16.30 -0.80 3.86
C SER A 248 -14.87 -1.32 3.96
N SER A 249 -14.27 -1.27 5.14
CA SER A 249 -13.00 -1.97 5.42
C SER A 249 -13.04 -3.44 4.96
N HIS A 250 -14.20 -4.08 4.98
CA HIS A 250 -14.45 -5.41 4.43
C HIS A 250 -14.31 -5.53 2.91
N THR A 251 -14.66 -4.50 2.14
CA THR A 251 -14.51 -4.54 0.67
C THR A 251 -13.05 -4.49 0.29
N THR A 252 -12.28 -3.61 0.92
CA THR A 252 -10.84 -3.49 0.67
C THR A 252 -10.11 -4.79 1.03
N GLU A 253 -10.43 -5.40 2.16
CA GLU A 253 -9.93 -6.70 2.59
C GLU A 253 -10.19 -7.78 1.52
N LYS A 254 -11.44 -7.90 1.06
CA LYS A 254 -11.81 -8.86 0.02
C LYS A 254 -11.16 -8.60 -1.34
N VAL A 255 -10.87 -7.36 -1.68
CA VAL A 255 -10.10 -7.04 -2.90
C VAL A 255 -8.69 -7.59 -2.73
N MET A 256 -8.05 -7.29 -1.60
CA MET A 256 -6.68 -7.74 -1.32
C MET A 256 -6.54 -9.26 -1.26
N GLU A 257 -7.57 -9.98 -0.80
CA GLU A 257 -7.62 -11.46 -0.85
C GLU A 257 -7.67 -12.04 -2.29
N LYS A 258 -8.02 -11.21 -3.28
CA LYS A 258 -8.23 -11.65 -4.67
C LYS A 258 -7.15 -11.22 -5.65
N ILE A 259 -6.27 -10.31 -5.24
CA ILE A 259 -5.22 -9.78 -6.09
C ILE A 259 -3.85 -10.07 -5.48
N ASN A 260 -2.87 -10.40 -6.33
CA ASN A 260 -1.48 -10.68 -5.95
C ASN A 260 -0.58 -9.62 -6.58
N ILE A 261 -0.84 -8.37 -6.26
CA ILE A 261 -0.12 -7.20 -6.76
C ILE A 261 -0.03 -6.13 -5.67
N ASP A 262 0.86 -5.18 -5.83
CA ASP A 262 1.03 -4.08 -4.87
C ASP A 262 -0.28 -3.34 -4.61
N VAL A 263 -0.55 -3.04 -3.34
CA VAL A 263 -1.73 -2.29 -2.92
C VAL A 263 -1.34 -1.03 -2.18
N VAL A 264 -1.91 0.09 -2.59
CA VAL A 264 -1.83 1.37 -1.88
C VAL A 264 -3.18 1.62 -1.20
N ALA A 265 -3.20 1.51 0.11
CA ALA A 265 -4.37 1.72 0.93
C ALA A 265 -4.34 3.14 1.53
N LEU A 266 -5.31 3.98 1.16
CA LEU A 266 -5.39 5.39 1.55
C LEU A 266 -6.40 5.58 2.69
N ASN A 267 -5.94 6.22 3.77
CA ASN A 267 -6.75 6.59 4.94
C ASN A 267 -7.24 8.03 4.90
#